data_2b134cb71f26863cadb093be62e17bbb
#
_entry.id   2b134cb71f26863cadb093be62e17bbb
#
_cell.length_a   1.000
_cell.length_b   1.000
_cell.length_c   1.000
_cell.angle_alpha   90.00
_cell.angle_beta   90.00
_cell.angle_gamma   90.00
#
_symmetry.space_group_name_H-M   'P 1'
#
loop_
_entity.id
_entity.type
_entity.pdbx_description
1 polymer ?
#
loop_
_entity_poly.entity_id
_entity_poly.type
_entity_poly.pdbx_seq_one_letter_code
_entity_poly.pdbx_strand_id
1 'polypeptide(L)'
;MSAGQRPLRLVLFGDGESPHLVKWARALAPRVELHVASSRGLAPPLRALVAPERTLVLGHAAKFSGGNAALLKTLPRLVRWLRDVDADWINAHYLTSHGTLAWLARKWGVRARLAASAWGSDILVAPRSSAILRAVTSRVLRDAALCTSDSAHMAQRMRELGAHEVMTFPFGLDALPAAAAAKDPQLFFANRGLEEIYDPQRVLTLFTGVTSSWPQARLVVANSGSLADPLRQQAAALGLGGRVEFVGRLDAATQAAYYARARWYLSVPLSDSVSVSVLEAMAHGCIPLLSDLPANRELVRDGANGLILPDGQAALTAAALDRLAADAASIAAANREWVGANALFGPCVDAFVARLHRITSSSKP
;
A
#
# COMPACT_ATOMS: atom_id res chain seq x y z
N MET A 1 -7.65 -4.45 -28.73
CA MET A 1 -8.87 -3.60 -28.57
C MET A 1 -9.69 -3.76 -29.81
N SER A 2 -10.97 -4.19 -29.69
CA SER A 2 -11.90 -4.28 -30.83
C SER A 2 -12.18 -2.88 -31.37
N ALA A 3 -12.02 -2.69 -32.67
CA ALA A 3 -12.29 -1.43 -33.35
C ALA A 3 -13.78 -1.05 -33.15
N GLY A 4 -14.08 0.06 -32.48
CA GLY A 4 -15.42 0.65 -32.37
C GLY A 4 -15.94 0.95 -30.96
N GLN A 5 -15.30 0.52 -29.88
CA GLN A 5 -15.73 0.85 -28.53
C GLN A 5 -15.02 2.11 -28.01
N ARG A 6 -15.80 3.13 -27.59
CA ARG A 6 -15.21 4.29 -26.91
C ARG A 6 -14.43 3.83 -25.66
N PRO A 7 -13.32 4.49 -25.31
CA PRO A 7 -12.62 4.18 -24.08
C PRO A 7 -13.53 4.37 -22.87
N LEU A 8 -13.36 3.53 -21.83
CA LEU A 8 -14.07 3.70 -20.56
C LEU A 8 -13.73 5.07 -19.96
N ARG A 9 -14.75 5.83 -19.60
CA ARG A 9 -14.59 7.08 -18.86
C ARG A 9 -14.59 6.78 -17.38
N LEU A 10 -13.44 6.95 -16.73
CA LEU A 10 -13.21 6.59 -15.34
C LEU A 10 -12.82 7.81 -14.51
N VAL A 11 -13.53 8.03 -13.41
CA VAL A 11 -13.13 8.99 -12.38
C VAL A 11 -12.33 8.27 -11.30
N LEU A 12 -11.06 8.61 -11.15
CA LEU A 12 -10.23 8.22 -10.02
C LEU A 12 -10.46 9.21 -8.88
N PHE A 13 -10.97 8.74 -7.73
CA PHE A 13 -11.30 9.59 -6.59
C PHE A 13 -10.53 9.22 -5.34
N GLY A 14 -9.76 10.18 -4.82
CA GLY A 14 -8.92 9.97 -3.63
C GLY A 14 -8.22 11.22 -3.15
N ASP A 15 -7.11 11.08 -2.46
CA ASP A 15 -6.19 12.17 -2.10
C ASP A 15 -5.17 12.34 -3.23
N GLY A 16 -5.32 13.39 -4.04
CA GLY A 16 -4.46 13.67 -5.20
C GLY A 16 -3.01 14.08 -4.85
N GLU A 17 -2.69 14.27 -3.58
CA GLU A 17 -1.31 14.47 -3.10
C GLU A 17 -0.66 13.15 -2.67
N SER A 18 -1.44 12.07 -2.57
CA SER A 18 -0.93 10.75 -2.21
C SER A 18 -0.10 10.14 -3.36
N PRO A 19 1.13 9.67 -3.09
CA PRO A 19 1.93 8.95 -4.08
C PRO A 19 1.20 7.74 -4.67
N HIS A 20 0.35 7.11 -3.89
CA HIS A 20 -0.45 5.97 -4.31
C HIS A 20 -1.49 6.35 -5.36
N LEU A 21 -2.21 7.47 -5.18
CA LEU A 21 -3.17 7.92 -6.20
C LEU A 21 -2.46 8.33 -7.49
N VAL A 22 -1.29 8.97 -7.37
CA VAL A 22 -0.45 9.31 -8.52
C VAL A 22 -0.05 8.07 -9.30
N LYS A 23 0.34 7.00 -8.60
CA LYS A 23 0.71 5.72 -9.22
C LYS A 23 -0.48 5.08 -9.96
N TRP A 24 -1.65 5.04 -9.34
CA TRP A 24 -2.88 4.59 -10.00
C TRP A 24 -3.21 5.42 -11.23
N ALA A 25 -3.12 6.75 -11.14
CA ALA A 25 -3.39 7.63 -12.27
C ALA A 25 -2.44 7.39 -13.43
N ARG A 26 -1.13 7.24 -13.17
CA ARG A 26 -0.13 6.90 -14.20
C ARG A 26 -0.44 5.59 -14.91
N ALA A 27 -0.86 4.59 -14.14
CA ALA A 27 -1.19 3.29 -14.71
C ALA A 27 -2.52 3.32 -15.49
N LEU A 28 -3.50 4.11 -15.07
CA LEU A 28 -4.81 4.19 -15.71
C LEU A 28 -4.82 5.10 -16.95
N ALA A 29 -4.06 6.20 -16.95
CA ALA A 29 -4.10 7.22 -18.02
C ALA A 29 -3.93 6.68 -19.46
N PRO A 30 -3.04 5.70 -19.74
CA PRO A 30 -2.92 5.13 -21.09
C PRO A 30 -4.01 4.12 -21.44
N ARG A 31 -4.92 3.78 -20.53
CA ARG A 31 -5.89 2.68 -20.65
C ARG A 31 -7.35 3.11 -20.69
N VAL A 32 -7.65 4.30 -20.15
CA VAL A 32 -9.01 4.82 -19.99
C VAL A 32 -9.04 6.32 -20.25
N GLU A 33 -10.23 6.88 -20.51
CA GLU A 33 -10.43 8.32 -20.44
C GLU A 33 -10.48 8.72 -18.95
N LEU A 34 -9.31 9.13 -18.45
CA LEU A 34 -9.11 9.39 -17.02
C LEU A 34 -9.56 10.79 -16.63
N HIS A 35 -10.40 10.85 -15.59
CA HIS A 35 -10.74 12.06 -14.83
C HIS A 35 -10.30 11.85 -13.37
N VAL A 36 -9.97 12.92 -12.66
CA VAL A 36 -9.49 12.82 -11.27
C VAL A 36 -10.28 13.76 -10.35
N ALA A 37 -10.89 13.20 -9.31
CA ALA A 37 -11.42 13.98 -8.19
C ALA A 37 -10.49 13.83 -6.99
N SER A 38 -10.08 14.95 -6.39
CA SER A 38 -9.22 14.96 -5.22
C SER A 38 -9.89 15.64 -4.04
N SER A 39 -9.75 15.03 -2.85
CA SER A 39 -10.18 15.66 -1.60
C SER A 39 -9.28 16.83 -1.19
N ARG A 40 -7.98 16.75 -1.45
CA ARG A 40 -6.98 17.80 -1.13
C ARG A 40 -6.57 18.56 -2.37
N GLY A 41 -5.28 18.69 -2.61
CA GLY A 41 -4.69 19.22 -3.82
C GLY A 41 -4.41 18.15 -4.87
N LEU A 42 -3.61 18.51 -5.86
CA LEU A 42 -3.04 17.58 -6.83
C LEU A 42 -1.52 17.69 -6.79
N ALA A 43 -0.83 16.57 -6.62
CA ALA A 43 0.63 16.53 -6.72
C ALA A 43 1.10 16.96 -8.12
N PRO A 44 2.30 17.59 -8.26
CA PRO A 44 2.80 18.03 -9.57
C PRO A 44 2.77 16.97 -10.67
N PRO A 45 3.15 15.69 -10.40
CA PRO A 45 3.06 14.64 -11.43
C PRO A 45 1.63 14.36 -11.90
N LEU A 46 0.63 14.52 -11.01
CA LEU A 46 -0.77 14.31 -11.37
C LEU A 46 -1.32 15.46 -12.20
N ARG A 47 -0.91 16.71 -11.90
CA ARG A 47 -1.26 17.89 -12.72
C ARG A 47 -0.68 17.81 -14.14
N ALA A 48 0.51 17.24 -14.29
CA ALA A 48 1.14 17.04 -15.59
C ALA A 48 0.47 15.92 -16.41
N LEU A 49 -0.16 14.97 -15.72
CA LEU A 49 -0.76 13.78 -16.33
C LEU A 49 -2.19 13.99 -16.81
N VAL A 50 -2.99 14.81 -16.10
CA VAL A 50 -4.42 14.99 -16.36
C VAL A 50 -4.71 16.47 -16.57
N ALA A 51 -5.36 16.78 -17.69
CA ALA A 51 -5.72 18.15 -18.05
C ALA A 51 -6.66 18.79 -17.00
N PRO A 52 -6.53 20.10 -16.74
CA PRO A 52 -7.28 20.78 -15.66
C PRO A 52 -8.80 20.59 -15.75
N GLU A 53 -9.37 20.60 -16.96
CA GLU A 53 -10.81 20.42 -17.22
C GLU A 53 -11.31 19.01 -16.85
N ARG A 54 -10.41 18.04 -16.70
CA ARG A 54 -10.73 16.68 -16.25
C ARG A 54 -10.46 16.48 -14.76
N THR A 55 -10.26 17.55 -14.01
CA THR A 55 -9.94 17.47 -12.58
C THR A 55 -10.96 18.22 -11.72
N LEU A 56 -11.21 17.69 -10.52
CA LEU A 56 -11.94 18.35 -9.45
C LEU A 56 -11.13 18.33 -8.16
N VAL A 57 -10.88 19.51 -7.58
CA VAL A 57 -10.24 19.64 -6.27
C VAL A 57 -11.29 20.11 -5.26
N LEU A 58 -11.55 19.33 -4.21
CA LEU A 58 -12.54 19.64 -3.18
C LEU A 58 -12.00 20.55 -2.07
N GLY A 59 -10.68 20.56 -1.86
CA GLY A 59 -10.00 21.45 -0.92
C GLY A 59 -10.10 21.05 0.55
N HIS A 60 -10.42 19.78 0.87
CA HIS A 60 -10.53 19.28 2.23
C HIS A 60 -9.74 17.99 2.43
N ALA A 61 -8.85 17.96 3.42
CA ALA A 61 -8.13 16.74 3.78
C ALA A 61 -9.07 15.70 4.39
N ALA A 62 -9.02 14.47 3.87
CA ALA A 62 -9.66 13.33 4.52
C ALA A 62 -8.86 12.93 5.76
N LYS A 63 -9.54 12.74 6.90
CA LYS A 63 -8.94 12.19 8.12
C LYS A 63 -9.05 10.68 8.11
N PHE A 64 -7.95 9.98 8.29
CA PHE A 64 -7.91 8.52 8.31
C PHE A 64 -8.60 7.91 9.54
N SER A 65 -8.62 8.64 10.66
CA SER A 65 -9.25 8.23 11.92
C SER A 65 -10.76 8.48 11.99
N GLY A 66 -11.39 9.01 10.91
CA GLY A 66 -12.80 9.41 10.91
C GLY A 66 -12.98 10.91 11.16
N GLY A 67 -14.24 11.38 11.32
CA GLY A 67 -14.54 12.80 11.52
C GLY A 67 -14.55 13.62 10.22
N ASN A 68 -14.92 13.03 9.09
CA ASN A 68 -14.94 13.64 7.76
C ASN A 68 -16.17 14.51 7.46
N ALA A 69 -16.81 15.12 8.48
CA ALA A 69 -18.01 15.94 8.29
C ALA A 69 -17.79 17.13 7.31
N ALA A 70 -16.60 17.73 7.33
CA ALA A 70 -16.26 18.80 6.38
C ALA A 70 -16.23 18.29 4.93
N LEU A 71 -15.78 17.06 4.74
CA LEU A 71 -15.76 16.43 3.43
C LEU A 71 -17.17 16.15 2.90
N LEU A 72 -18.14 15.84 3.77
CA LEU A 72 -19.54 15.67 3.38
C LEU A 72 -20.17 16.97 2.82
N LYS A 73 -19.72 18.15 3.26
CA LYS A 73 -20.18 19.43 2.72
C LYS A 73 -19.82 19.62 1.24
N THR A 74 -18.83 18.88 0.75
CA THR A 74 -18.41 18.93 -0.67
C THR A 74 -19.26 18.06 -1.59
N LEU A 75 -20.16 17.23 -1.04
CA LEU A 75 -20.97 16.28 -1.80
C LEU A 75 -21.78 16.91 -2.93
N PRO A 76 -22.48 18.07 -2.77
CA PRO A 76 -23.22 18.67 -3.88
C PRO A 76 -22.33 19.08 -5.06
N ARG A 77 -21.11 19.57 -4.77
CA ARG A 77 -20.13 19.95 -5.80
C ARG A 77 -19.59 18.70 -6.53
N LEU A 78 -19.29 17.64 -5.77
CA LEU A 78 -18.87 16.36 -6.33
C LEU A 78 -19.95 15.76 -7.23
N VAL A 79 -21.21 15.73 -6.79
CA VAL A 79 -22.33 15.19 -7.54
C VAL A 79 -22.55 15.94 -8.86
N ARG A 80 -22.52 17.29 -8.82
CA ARG A 80 -22.65 18.10 -10.04
C ARG A 80 -21.56 17.74 -11.04
N TRP A 81 -20.30 17.79 -10.62
CA TRP A 81 -19.16 17.48 -11.48
C TRP A 81 -19.20 16.05 -12.03
N LEU A 82 -19.55 15.05 -11.20
CA LEU A 82 -19.69 13.66 -11.64
C LEU A 82 -20.79 13.47 -12.69
N ARG A 83 -21.88 14.25 -12.62
CA ARG A 83 -22.93 14.27 -13.65
C ARG A 83 -22.45 14.89 -14.93
N ASP A 84 -21.70 15.99 -14.85
CA ASP A 84 -21.14 16.69 -16.03
C ASP A 84 -20.10 15.80 -16.74
N VAL A 85 -19.29 15.06 -15.99
CA VAL A 85 -18.33 14.09 -16.54
C VAL A 85 -19.06 12.91 -17.23
N ASP A 86 -20.24 12.51 -16.75
CA ASP A 86 -20.98 11.32 -17.21
C ASP A 86 -20.09 10.06 -17.29
N ALA A 87 -19.41 9.75 -16.20
CA ALA A 87 -18.46 8.66 -16.11
C ALA A 87 -19.14 7.28 -16.14
N ASP A 88 -18.48 6.29 -16.74
CA ASP A 88 -18.87 4.88 -16.64
C ASP A 88 -18.60 4.33 -15.25
N TRP A 89 -17.47 4.75 -14.65
CA TRP A 89 -16.97 4.26 -13.37
C TRP A 89 -16.42 5.38 -12.48
N ILE A 90 -16.61 5.21 -11.17
CA ILE A 90 -15.86 5.91 -10.11
C ILE A 90 -15.01 4.88 -9.41
N ASN A 91 -13.68 4.99 -9.48
CA ASN A 91 -12.76 4.21 -8.66
C ASN A 91 -12.39 5.04 -7.43
N ALA A 92 -13.04 4.74 -6.30
CA ALA A 92 -12.87 5.48 -5.06
C ALA A 92 -11.88 4.76 -4.12
N HIS A 93 -10.87 5.50 -3.71
CA HIS A 93 -9.78 5.01 -2.86
C HIS A 93 -10.02 5.42 -1.41
N TYR A 94 -9.84 4.48 -0.47
CA TYR A 94 -10.10 4.65 0.94
C TYR A 94 -11.62 4.75 1.27
N LEU A 95 -12.19 3.62 1.68
CA LEU A 95 -13.65 3.43 1.74
C LEU A 95 -14.37 4.28 2.78
N THR A 96 -13.72 4.53 3.94
CA THR A 96 -14.32 5.32 5.03
C THR A 96 -14.43 6.82 4.75
N SER A 97 -13.81 7.31 3.66
CA SER A 97 -13.87 8.71 3.23
C SER A 97 -14.37 8.83 1.79
N HIS A 98 -13.48 8.66 0.81
CA HIS A 98 -13.81 8.84 -0.62
C HIS A 98 -14.80 7.79 -1.11
N GLY A 99 -14.69 6.53 -0.67
CA GLY A 99 -15.67 5.48 -0.96
C GLY A 99 -17.07 5.86 -0.47
N THR A 100 -17.17 6.40 0.75
CA THR A 100 -18.42 6.88 1.33
C THR A 100 -19.03 8.02 0.53
N LEU A 101 -18.21 9.00 0.09
CA LEU A 101 -18.68 10.11 -0.74
C LEU A 101 -19.14 9.65 -2.14
N ALA A 102 -18.39 8.76 -2.76
CA ALA A 102 -18.77 8.19 -4.06
C ALA A 102 -20.08 7.38 -3.94
N TRP A 103 -20.23 6.60 -2.87
CA TRP A 103 -21.48 5.89 -2.58
C TRP A 103 -22.66 6.84 -2.38
N LEU A 104 -22.50 7.92 -1.59
CA LEU A 104 -23.53 8.94 -1.40
C LEU A 104 -23.87 9.66 -2.70
N ALA A 105 -22.87 9.99 -3.53
CA ALA A 105 -23.08 10.61 -4.82
C ALA A 105 -23.98 9.75 -5.74
N ARG A 106 -23.80 8.43 -5.70
CA ARG A 106 -24.68 7.48 -6.41
C ARG A 106 -26.10 7.48 -5.84
N LYS A 107 -26.27 7.54 -4.52
CA LYS A 107 -27.60 7.70 -3.89
C LYS A 107 -28.28 9.03 -4.28
N TRP A 108 -27.51 10.03 -4.66
CA TRP A 108 -28.00 11.32 -5.19
C TRP A 108 -28.13 11.34 -6.73
N GLY A 109 -28.18 10.16 -7.38
CA GLY A 109 -28.50 10.02 -8.79
C GLY A 109 -27.31 10.09 -9.76
N VAL A 110 -26.07 9.96 -9.29
CA VAL A 110 -24.92 9.70 -10.18
C VAL A 110 -25.00 8.26 -10.68
N ARG A 111 -24.96 8.07 -12.01
CA ARG A 111 -25.19 6.76 -12.68
C ARG A 111 -23.93 5.88 -12.74
N ALA A 112 -22.76 6.47 -12.59
CA ALA A 112 -21.50 5.75 -12.66
C ALA A 112 -21.45 4.53 -11.71
N ARG A 113 -20.87 3.42 -12.15
CA ARG A 113 -20.62 2.26 -11.30
C ARG A 113 -19.52 2.57 -10.31
N LEU A 114 -19.58 1.96 -9.12
CA LEU A 114 -18.57 2.14 -8.09
C LEU A 114 -17.59 0.97 -8.10
N ALA A 115 -16.30 1.27 -8.27
CA ALA A 115 -15.19 0.43 -7.90
C ALA A 115 -14.61 0.94 -6.57
N ALA A 116 -14.56 0.10 -5.54
CA ALA A 116 -14.13 0.47 -4.19
C ALA A 116 -12.74 -0.12 -3.90
N SER A 117 -11.72 0.73 -3.85
CA SER A 117 -10.32 0.33 -3.65
C SER A 117 -9.90 0.51 -2.19
N ALA A 118 -9.65 -0.60 -1.48
CA ALA A 118 -9.23 -0.62 -0.09
C ALA A 118 -7.72 -0.38 0.05
N TRP A 119 -7.31 0.15 1.22
CA TRP A 119 -5.93 0.55 1.52
C TRP A 119 -5.37 -0.04 2.82
N GLY A 120 -6.08 -0.95 3.46
CA GLY A 120 -5.70 -1.60 4.70
C GLY A 120 -6.46 -1.06 5.89
N SER A 121 -6.10 0.10 6.44
CA SER A 121 -6.71 0.60 7.68
C SER A 121 -8.22 0.88 7.58
N ASP A 122 -8.74 1.19 6.41
CA ASP A 122 -10.17 1.38 6.15
C ASP A 122 -10.98 0.07 6.21
N ILE A 123 -10.32 -1.09 6.15
CA ILE A 123 -10.93 -2.43 6.28
C ILE A 123 -10.47 -3.14 7.55
N LEU A 124 -9.18 -3.09 7.87
CA LEU A 124 -8.58 -3.88 8.95
C LEU A 124 -8.70 -3.21 10.32
N VAL A 125 -8.75 -1.87 10.36
CA VAL A 125 -8.74 -1.08 11.59
C VAL A 125 -10.07 -0.35 11.82
N ALA A 126 -10.50 0.51 10.90
CA ALA A 126 -11.62 1.41 11.10
C ALA A 126 -12.96 0.70 11.41
N PRO A 127 -13.33 -0.43 10.77
CA PRO A 127 -14.57 -1.15 11.11
C PRO A 127 -14.53 -1.86 12.47
N ARG A 128 -13.34 -2.03 13.06
CA ARG A 128 -13.18 -2.59 14.41
C ARG A 128 -13.29 -1.51 15.50
N SER A 129 -12.88 -0.30 15.18
CA SER A 129 -12.86 0.82 16.14
C SER A 129 -14.22 1.51 16.30
N SER A 130 -15.16 1.36 15.33
CA SER A 130 -16.45 2.04 15.35
C SER A 130 -17.55 1.26 14.62
N ALA A 131 -18.67 1.04 15.29
CA ALA A 131 -19.86 0.42 14.71
C ALA A 131 -20.44 1.25 13.54
N ILE A 132 -20.33 2.58 13.61
CA ILE A 132 -20.77 3.49 12.53
C ILE A 132 -19.88 3.30 11.31
N LEU A 133 -18.55 3.32 11.49
CA LEU A 133 -17.62 3.11 10.37
C LEU A 133 -17.81 1.72 9.76
N ARG A 134 -18.02 0.69 10.59
CA ARG A 134 -18.35 -0.65 10.12
C ARG A 134 -19.61 -0.66 9.25
N ALA A 135 -20.70 -0.04 9.73
CA ALA A 135 -21.98 0.01 9.01
C ALA A 135 -21.85 0.75 7.67
N VAL A 136 -21.15 1.89 7.65
CA VAL A 136 -20.91 2.68 6.43
C VAL A 136 -20.04 1.90 5.44
N THR A 137 -18.91 1.36 5.90
CA THR A 137 -18.01 0.55 5.06
C THR A 137 -18.75 -0.65 4.46
N SER A 138 -19.58 -1.34 5.25
CA SER A 138 -20.39 -2.47 4.75
C SER A 138 -21.41 -2.04 3.68
N ARG A 139 -21.98 -0.84 3.77
CA ARG A 139 -22.89 -0.32 2.72
C ARG A 139 -22.14 0.02 1.45
N VAL A 140 -20.98 0.65 1.55
CA VAL A 140 -20.11 0.96 0.40
C VAL A 140 -19.73 -0.33 -0.32
N LEU A 141 -19.27 -1.35 0.43
CA LEU A 141 -18.83 -2.64 -0.13
C LEU A 141 -19.97 -3.40 -0.82
N ARG A 142 -21.17 -3.45 -0.21
CA ARG A 142 -22.34 -4.12 -0.81
C ARG A 142 -22.82 -3.44 -2.10
N ASP A 143 -22.76 -2.12 -2.15
CA ASP A 143 -23.24 -1.35 -3.31
C ASP A 143 -22.16 -1.16 -4.39
N ALA A 144 -20.90 -1.53 -4.12
CA ALA A 144 -19.83 -1.51 -5.11
C ALA A 144 -19.98 -2.65 -6.11
N ALA A 145 -19.86 -2.34 -7.39
CA ALA A 145 -19.90 -3.34 -8.47
C ALA A 145 -18.59 -4.13 -8.57
N LEU A 146 -17.50 -3.57 -8.05
CA LEU A 146 -16.19 -4.21 -7.96
C LEU A 146 -15.44 -3.62 -6.76
N CYS A 147 -14.74 -4.48 -6.02
CA CYS A 147 -13.81 -4.06 -4.98
C CYS A 147 -12.38 -4.48 -5.35
N THR A 148 -11.37 -3.75 -4.86
CA THR A 148 -9.97 -4.18 -4.97
C THR A 148 -9.31 -4.27 -3.61
N SER A 149 -8.46 -5.26 -3.45
CA SER A 149 -7.66 -5.56 -2.27
C SER A 149 -6.23 -5.89 -2.69
N ASP A 150 -5.25 -5.59 -1.85
CA ASP A 150 -3.85 -5.94 -2.09
C ASP A 150 -3.43 -7.27 -1.45
N SER A 151 -4.30 -7.89 -0.64
CA SER A 151 -4.06 -9.19 0.00
C SER A 151 -5.31 -10.06 0.04
N ALA A 152 -5.13 -11.38 0.08
CA ALA A 152 -6.22 -12.34 0.24
C ALA A 152 -6.90 -12.17 1.60
N HIS A 153 -6.12 -11.90 2.67
CA HIS A 153 -6.65 -11.62 4.00
C HIS A 153 -7.60 -10.41 4.00
N MET A 154 -7.18 -9.29 3.42
CA MET A 154 -8.04 -8.10 3.35
C MET A 154 -9.26 -8.36 2.46
N ALA A 155 -9.10 -9.08 1.34
CA ALA A 155 -10.22 -9.47 0.46
C ALA A 155 -11.26 -10.31 1.21
N GLN A 156 -10.82 -11.25 2.06
CA GLN A 156 -11.72 -12.02 2.91
C GLN A 156 -12.48 -11.11 3.87
N ARG A 157 -11.80 -10.19 4.55
CA ARG A 157 -12.45 -9.21 5.44
C ARG A 157 -13.47 -8.33 4.71
N MET A 158 -13.17 -7.93 3.47
CA MET A 158 -14.12 -7.18 2.64
C MET A 158 -15.37 -8.00 2.31
N ARG A 159 -15.22 -9.31 2.00
CA ARG A 159 -16.38 -10.21 1.77
C ARG A 159 -17.22 -10.40 3.04
N GLU A 160 -16.59 -10.55 4.20
CA GLU A 160 -17.28 -10.62 5.50
C GLU A 160 -18.06 -9.33 5.83
N LEU A 161 -17.59 -8.19 5.33
CA LEU A 161 -18.27 -6.90 5.43
C LEU A 161 -19.34 -6.69 4.35
N GLY A 162 -19.45 -7.62 3.38
CA GLY A 162 -20.52 -7.65 2.38
C GLY A 162 -20.10 -7.34 0.95
N ALA A 163 -18.81 -7.31 0.63
CA ALA A 163 -18.37 -7.18 -0.76
C ALA A 163 -18.76 -8.43 -1.58
N HIS A 164 -19.37 -8.23 -2.75
CA HIS A 164 -19.77 -9.32 -3.64
C HIS A 164 -18.62 -9.80 -4.50
N GLU A 165 -17.85 -8.88 -5.06
CA GLU A 165 -16.72 -9.18 -5.92
C GLU A 165 -15.49 -8.39 -5.46
N VAL A 166 -14.38 -9.12 -5.24
CA VAL A 166 -13.10 -8.54 -4.84
C VAL A 166 -12.00 -9.08 -5.74
N MET A 167 -11.40 -8.20 -6.54
CA MET A 167 -10.13 -8.48 -7.21
C MET A 167 -8.99 -8.30 -6.22
N THR A 168 -8.12 -9.29 -6.13
CA THR A 168 -6.95 -9.25 -5.26
C THR A 168 -5.69 -9.23 -6.10
N PHE A 169 -4.89 -8.19 -5.90
CA PHE A 169 -3.55 -8.06 -6.50
C PHE A 169 -2.73 -7.09 -5.66
N PRO A 170 -1.42 -7.35 -5.47
CA PRO A 170 -0.56 -6.45 -4.72
C PRO A 170 -0.51 -5.06 -5.36
N PHE A 171 -0.45 -4.02 -4.54
CA PHE A 171 -0.14 -2.67 -5.00
C PHE A 171 1.36 -2.58 -5.31
N GLY A 172 1.77 -3.33 -6.33
CA GLY A 172 3.14 -3.75 -6.62
C GLY A 172 4.07 -2.67 -7.18
N LEU A 173 5.13 -3.10 -7.84
CA LEU A 173 6.15 -2.23 -8.43
C LEU A 173 5.79 -1.84 -9.86
N ASP A 174 6.31 -0.70 -10.33
CA ASP A 174 6.15 -0.30 -11.74
C ASP A 174 7.04 -1.15 -12.66
N ALA A 175 8.23 -1.55 -12.19
CA ALA A 175 9.15 -2.45 -12.85
C ALA A 175 10.05 -3.16 -11.84
N LEU A 176 10.62 -4.29 -12.23
CA LEU A 176 11.69 -4.90 -11.44
C LEU A 176 12.94 -4.03 -11.49
N PRO A 177 13.59 -3.72 -10.34
CA PRO A 177 14.86 -3.03 -10.34
C PRO A 177 15.95 -3.88 -11.01
N ALA A 178 17.08 -3.29 -11.38
CA ALA A 178 18.25 -4.07 -11.78
C ALA A 178 18.70 -5.02 -10.67
N ALA A 179 19.25 -6.18 -11.02
CA ALA A 179 19.77 -7.11 -10.02
C ALA A 179 20.96 -6.46 -9.28
N ALA A 180 20.95 -6.53 -7.96
CA ALA A 180 22.06 -6.03 -7.15
C ALA A 180 23.28 -6.92 -7.30
N ALA A 181 24.47 -6.32 -7.42
CA ALA A 181 25.72 -7.06 -7.63
C ALA A 181 26.18 -7.82 -6.38
N ALA A 182 26.15 -7.19 -5.22
CA ALA A 182 26.55 -7.78 -3.94
C ALA A 182 25.76 -7.18 -2.80
N LYS A 183 25.40 -8.02 -1.83
CA LYS A 183 24.71 -7.63 -0.57
C LYS A 183 25.71 -7.56 0.57
N ASP A 184 25.58 -6.54 1.40
CA ASP A 184 26.27 -6.52 2.69
C ASP A 184 25.60 -7.54 3.63
N PRO A 185 26.29 -8.61 4.03
CA PRO A 185 25.69 -9.70 4.80
C PRO A 185 25.22 -9.29 6.20
N GLN A 186 25.72 -8.18 6.72
CA GLN A 186 25.41 -7.69 8.06
C GLN A 186 24.63 -6.37 8.08
N LEU A 187 24.14 -5.92 6.91
CA LEU A 187 23.33 -4.71 6.81
C LEU A 187 21.83 -5.03 6.85
N PHE A 188 21.14 -4.41 7.82
CA PHE A 188 19.70 -4.40 7.97
C PHE A 188 19.14 -3.05 7.49
N PHE A 189 17.98 -3.07 6.86
CA PHE A 189 17.27 -1.88 6.43
C PHE A 189 15.83 -1.91 6.91
N ALA A 190 15.35 -0.80 7.48
CA ALA A 190 13.97 -0.61 7.94
C ALA A 190 13.53 0.80 7.52
N ASN A 191 12.44 0.91 6.73
CA ASN A 191 12.00 2.20 6.17
C ASN A 191 10.50 2.44 6.32
N ARG A 192 9.86 1.82 7.31
CA ARG A 192 8.48 2.15 7.64
C ARG A 192 8.41 3.51 8.34
N GLY A 193 7.23 4.16 8.29
CA GLY A 193 7.01 5.40 9.03
C GLY A 193 7.33 5.23 10.53
N LEU A 194 7.87 6.26 11.16
CA LEU A 194 8.23 6.22 12.58
C LEU A 194 7.00 6.59 13.44
N GLU A 195 5.93 5.80 13.30
CA GLU A 195 4.64 5.94 13.98
C GLU A 195 4.27 4.64 14.70
N GLU A 196 3.46 4.72 15.77
CA GLU A 196 3.09 3.58 16.61
C GLU A 196 2.58 2.36 15.84
N ILE A 197 1.78 2.58 14.79
CA ILE A 197 1.23 1.49 13.96
C ILE A 197 2.29 0.63 13.28
N TYR A 198 3.49 1.18 13.05
CA TYR A 198 4.61 0.48 12.42
C TYR A 198 5.60 -0.12 13.41
N ASP A 199 5.39 0.08 14.70
CA ASP A 199 6.17 -0.46 15.83
C ASP A 199 7.71 -0.35 15.63
N PRO A 200 8.23 0.85 15.36
CA PRO A 200 9.65 1.02 15.13
C PRO A 200 10.52 0.76 16.38
N GLN A 201 9.93 0.83 17.58
CA GLN A 201 10.59 0.45 18.83
C GLN A 201 10.98 -1.04 18.84
N ARG A 202 10.08 -1.90 18.34
CA ARG A 202 10.33 -3.33 18.21
C ARG A 202 11.44 -3.63 17.20
N VAL A 203 11.60 -2.83 16.15
CA VAL A 203 12.71 -2.95 15.20
C VAL A 203 14.06 -2.86 15.94
N LEU A 204 14.23 -1.88 16.83
CA LEU A 204 15.45 -1.71 17.61
C LEU A 204 15.66 -2.86 18.59
N THR A 205 14.61 -3.25 19.31
CA THR A 205 14.65 -4.36 20.27
C THR A 205 15.04 -5.68 19.59
N LEU A 206 14.43 -6.01 18.45
CA LEU A 206 14.76 -7.21 17.67
C LEU A 206 16.22 -7.20 17.20
N PHE A 207 16.72 -6.05 16.76
CA PHE A 207 18.09 -5.90 16.28
C PHE A 207 19.13 -6.12 17.37
N THR A 208 18.86 -5.82 18.65
CA THR A 208 19.81 -6.09 19.74
C THR A 208 20.22 -7.57 19.82
N GLY A 209 19.30 -8.48 19.47
CA GLY A 209 19.55 -9.92 19.56
C GLY A 209 20.65 -10.46 18.66
N VAL A 210 21.04 -9.72 17.63
CA VAL A 210 22.14 -10.15 16.74
C VAL A 210 23.46 -9.45 17.01
N THR A 211 23.46 -8.36 17.77
CA THR A 211 24.65 -7.51 17.93
C THR A 211 25.80 -8.14 18.67
N SER A 212 25.55 -9.13 19.54
CA SER A 212 26.57 -9.89 20.24
C SER A 212 27.25 -10.95 19.36
N SER A 213 26.45 -11.62 18.52
CA SER A 213 26.94 -12.67 17.61
C SER A 213 27.50 -12.10 16.31
N TRP A 214 26.97 -10.98 15.87
CA TRP A 214 27.38 -10.26 14.65
C TRP A 214 27.90 -8.86 14.98
N PRO A 215 29.18 -8.73 15.40
CA PRO A 215 29.76 -7.46 15.85
C PRO A 215 29.74 -6.34 14.78
N GLN A 216 29.72 -6.72 13.52
CA GLN A 216 29.67 -5.77 12.39
C GLN A 216 28.25 -5.47 11.91
N ALA A 217 27.20 -6.04 12.55
CA ALA A 217 25.82 -5.78 12.17
C ALA A 217 25.46 -4.28 12.31
N ARG A 218 24.85 -3.77 11.28
CA ARG A 218 24.36 -2.37 11.19
C ARG A 218 22.91 -2.34 10.77
N LEU A 219 22.16 -1.41 11.34
CA LEU A 219 20.77 -1.15 11.01
C LEU A 219 20.64 0.28 10.50
N VAL A 220 20.09 0.44 9.31
CA VAL A 220 19.69 1.74 8.78
C VAL A 220 18.19 1.87 8.96
N VAL A 221 17.75 2.91 9.68
CA VAL A 221 16.36 3.27 9.92
C VAL A 221 16.06 4.54 9.11
N ALA A 222 15.23 4.39 8.10
CA ALA A 222 14.79 5.51 7.25
C ALA A 222 13.37 5.94 7.61
N ASN A 223 12.98 7.08 7.09
CA ASN A 223 11.70 7.74 7.23
C ASN A 223 11.64 8.73 8.43
N SER A 224 10.45 9.33 8.61
CA SER A 224 10.15 10.29 9.68
C SER A 224 8.83 9.90 10.35
N GLY A 225 8.56 10.47 11.51
CA GLY A 225 7.32 10.29 12.26
C GLY A 225 7.45 10.81 13.68
N SER A 226 6.36 10.70 14.43
CA SER A 226 6.24 11.22 15.80
C SER A 226 7.22 10.55 16.78
N LEU A 227 7.67 9.32 16.47
CA LEU A 227 8.57 8.55 17.32
C LEU A 227 10.07 8.73 16.98
N ALA A 228 10.45 9.65 16.08
CA ALA A 228 11.83 9.79 15.64
C ALA A 228 12.82 10.06 16.79
N ASP A 229 12.50 11.00 17.70
CA ASP A 229 13.36 11.33 18.85
C ASP A 229 13.32 10.27 19.95
N PRO A 230 12.15 9.72 20.35
CA PRO A 230 12.07 8.56 21.24
C PRO A 230 12.93 7.38 20.78
N LEU A 231 12.96 7.08 19.48
CA LEU A 231 13.75 5.98 18.92
C LEU A 231 15.27 6.20 19.04
N ARG A 232 15.75 7.44 18.86
CA ARG A 232 17.17 7.76 19.08
C ARG A 232 17.57 7.55 20.56
N GLN A 233 16.70 7.95 21.49
CA GLN A 233 16.90 7.73 22.92
C GLN A 233 16.89 6.24 23.26
N GLN A 234 15.95 5.48 22.71
CA GLN A 234 15.88 4.03 22.89
C GLN A 234 17.14 3.34 22.33
N ALA A 235 17.61 3.71 21.15
CA ALA A 235 18.83 3.14 20.56
C ALA A 235 20.05 3.37 21.44
N ALA A 236 20.17 4.57 22.03
CA ALA A 236 21.23 4.87 22.99
C ALA A 236 21.11 4.03 24.27
N ALA A 237 19.92 3.92 24.85
CA ALA A 237 19.64 3.13 26.04
C ALA A 237 19.92 1.62 25.83
N LEU A 238 19.69 1.10 24.62
CA LEU A 238 19.98 -0.27 24.22
C LEU A 238 21.47 -0.52 23.86
N GLY A 239 22.33 0.50 23.97
CA GLY A 239 23.74 0.38 23.62
C GLY A 239 24.02 0.19 22.13
N LEU A 240 23.10 0.64 21.27
CA LEU A 240 23.19 0.49 19.82
C LEU A 240 23.95 1.65 19.15
N GLY A 241 24.61 2.52 19.91
CA GLY A 241 25.39 3.64 19.39
C GLY A 241 26.42 3.19 18.35
N GLY A 242 26.46 3.88 17.19
CA GLY A 242 27.33 3.54 16.06
C GLY A 242 26.89 2.33 15.23
N ARG A 243 25.87 1.57 15.65
CA ARG A 243 25.32 0.43 14.91
C ARG A 243 23.97 0.73 14.24
N VAL A 244 23.26 1.75 14.72
CA VAL A 244 21.99 2.21 14.16
C VAL A 244 22.16 3.60 13.58
N GLU A 245 21.82 3.76 12.32
CA GLU A 245 21.85 5.02 11.62
C GLU A 245 20.41 5.45 11.28
N PHE A 246 20.00 6.64 11.73
CA PHE A 246 18.72 7.25 11.40
C PHE A 246 18.91 8.26 10.26
N VAL A 247 18.53 7.88 9.05
CA VAL A 247 18.80 8.65 7.82
C VAL A 247 17.66 9.59 7.41
N GLY A 248 16.54 9.59 8.15
CA GLY A 248 15.39 10.42 7.82
C GLY A 248 14.66 9.95 6.56
N ARG A 249 13.92 10.86 5.92
CA ARG A 249 13.24 10.59 4.67
C ARG A 249 14.22 10.50 3.52
N LEU A 250 14.07 9.46 2.71
CA LEU A 250 14.89 9.22 1.52
C LEU A 250 14.09 9.52 0.24
N ASP A 251 14.78 9.98 -0.79
CA ASP A 251 14.26 9.94 -2.15
C ASP A 251 14.28 8.50 -2.70
N ALA A 252 13.59 8.29 -3.83
CA ALA A 252 13.45 6.96 -4.41
C ALA A 252 14.79 6.32 -4.82
N ALA A 253 15.74 7.11 -5.32
CA ALA A 253 17.04 6.61 -5.76
C ALA A 253 17.91 6.17 -4.57
N THR A 254 17.97 6.99 -3.53
CA THR A 254 18.69 6.67 -2.29
C THR A 254 18.07 5.49 -1.56
N GLN A 255 16.73 5.40 -1.51
CA GLN A 255 16.04 4.24 -0.94
C GLN A 255 16.36 2.96 -1.70
N ALA A 256 16.35 2.99 -3.04
CA ALA A 256 16.73 1.87 -3.89
C ALA A 256 18.18 1.43 -3.65
N ALA A 257 19.11 2.38 -3.42
CA ALA A 257 20.50 2.07 -3.10
C ALA A 257 20.63 1.33 -1.74
N TYR A 258 19.84 1.70 -0.73
CA TYR A 258 19.82 0.95 0.54
C TYR A 258 19.24 -0.45 0.36
N TYR A 259 18.13 -0.61 -0.35
CA TYR A 259 17.61 -1.95 -0.68
C TYR A 259 18.63 -2.79 -1.47
N ALA A 260 19.33 -2.19 -2.44
CA ALA A 260 20.34 -2.90 -3.23
C ALA A 260 21.50 -3.43 -2.36
N ARG A 261 21.92 -2.68 -1.34
CA ARG A 261 23.02 -3.05 -0.45
C ARG A 261 22.62 -3.96 0.70
N ALA A 262 21.46 -3.74 1.33
CA ALA A 262 21.04 -4.48 2.51
C ALA A 262 20.69 -5.94 2.17
N ARG A 263 21.17 -6.88 2.97
CA ARG A 263 20.73 -8.28 2.91
C ARG A 263 19.40 -8.47 3.61
N TRP A 264 19.16 -7.80 4.71
CA TRP A 264 18.01 -7.99 5.59
C TRP A 264 17.07 -6.80 5.53
N TYR A 265 15.81 -7.08 5.36
CA TYR A 265 14.77 -6.04 5.43
C TYR A 265 13.86 -6.32 6.63
N LEU A 266 13.81 -5.40 7.59
CA LEU A 266 13.07 -5.55 8.84
C LEU A 266 11.84 -4.64 8.86
N SER A 267 10.64 -5.24 8.98
CA SER A 267 9.36 -4.53 9.03
C SER A 267 8.37 -5.27 9.91
N VAL A 268 8.01 -4.68 11.05
CA VAL A 268 7.19 -5.33 12.09
C VAL A 268 5.98 -4.50 12.53
N PRO A 269 5.14 -4.02 11.59
CA PRO A 269 3.96 -3.26 11.94
C PRO A 269 2.97 -4.08 12.79
N LEU A 270 2.16 -3.38 13.60
CA LEU A 270 1.05 -3.97 14.38
C LEU A 270 -0.14 -4.31 13.49
N SER A 271 -0.31 -3.59 12.37
CA SER A 271 -1.34 -3.84 11.37
C SER A 271 -0.86 -3.35 10.02
N ASP A 272 -0.99 -4.19 9.02
CA ASP A 272 -0.72 -3.85 7.62
C ASP A 272 -1.46 -4.82 6.69
N SER A 273 -1.51 -4.46 5.41
CA SER A 273 -1.81 -5.38 4.32
C SER A 273 -0.50 -5.69 3.58
N VAL A 274 -0.52 -6.03 2.29
CA VAL A 274 0.73 -6.25 1.54
C VAL A 274 1.47 -4.93 1.36
N SER A 275 2.60 -4.81 2.05
CA SER A 275 3.41 -3.59 2.03
C SER A 275 4.23 -3.46 0.75
N VAL A 276 4.13 -2.31 0.07
CA VAL A 276 4.97 -1.99 -1.10
C VAL A 276 6.45 -2.05 -0.76
N SER A 277 6.85 -1.57 0.41
CA SER A 277 8.26 -1.59 0.84
C SER A 277 8.81 -3.01 1.06
N VAL A 278 7.96 -3.98 1.44
CA VAL A 278 8.35 -5.40 1.47
C VAL A 278 8.57 -5.92 0.05
N LEU A 279 7.67 -5.61 -0.88
CA LEU A 279 7.81 -6.00 -2.29
C LEU A 279 9.06 -5.38 -2.92
N GLU A 280 9.35 -4.11 -2.63
CA GLU A 280 10.58 -3.43 -3.06
C GLU A 280 11.82 -4.14 -2.52
N ALA A 281 11.84 -4.46 -1.23
CA ALA A 281 12.94 -5.18 -0.60
C ALA A 281 13.17 -6.56 -1.26
N MET A 282 12.10 -7.34 -1.45
CA MET A 282 12.16 -8.64 -2.14
C MET A 282 12.64 -8.50 -3.58
N ALA A 283 12.17 -7.51 -4.32
CA ALA A 283 12.57 -7.23 -5.69
C ALA A 283 14.06 -6.86 -5.80
N HIS A 284 14.60 -6.18 -4.80
CA HIS A 284 16.03 -5.89 -4.70
C HIS A 284 16.84 -7.07 -4.14
N GLY A 285 16.22 -8.19 -3.79
CA GLY A 285 16.89 -9.37 -3.26
C GLY A 285 17.22 -9.28 -1.76
N CYS A 286 16.53 -8.44 -0.99
CA CYS A 286 16.59 -8.52 0.46
C CYS A 286 15.81 -9.73 0.97
N ILE A 287 16.25 -10.29 2.09
CA ILE A 287 15.54 -11.33 2.82
C ILE A 287 14.62 -10.63 3.84
N PRO A 288 13.29 -10.79 3.74
CA PRO A 288 12.33 -10.11 4.60
C PRO A 288 12.25 -10.76 5.98
N LEU A 289 12.22 -9.92 7.02
CA LEU A 289 12.01 -10.26 8.43
C LEU A 289 10.77 -9.47 8.88
N LEU A 290 9.63 -10.15 8.98
CA LEU A 290 8.33 -9.51 9.06
C LEU A 290 7.55 -9.92 10.31
N SER A 291 6.70 -9.02 10.84
CA SER A 291 5.74 -9.37 11.89
C SER A 291 4.76 -10.45 11.43
N ASP A 292 4.20 -11.19 12.40
CA ASP A 292 3.23 -12.25 12.16
C ASP A 292 1.85 -11.68 11.82
N LEU A 293 1.76 -11.11 10.62
CA LEU A 293 0.50 -10.65 10.06
C LEU A 293 0.04 -11.59 8.94
N PRO A 294 -1.28 -11.81 8.78
CA PRO A 294 -1.80 -12.67 7.71
C PRO A 294 -1.30 -12.28 6.32
N ALA A 295 -1.24 -10.98 6.00
CA ALA A 295 -0.73 -10.50 4.71
C ALA A 295 0.78 -10.79 4.51
N ASN A 296 1.58 -10.75 5.58
CA ASN A 296 3.00 -11.10 5.52
C ASN A 296 3.20 -12.60 5.26
N ARG A 297 2.32 -13.46 5.79
CA ARG A 297 2.32 -14.90 5.52
C ARG A 297 1.90 -15.26 4.09
N GLU A 298 1.29 -14.33 3.36
CA GLU A 298 1.04 -14.48 1.91
C GLU A 298 2.34 -14.32 1.09
N LEU A 299 3.32 -13.59 1.61
CA LEU A 299 4.60 -13.30 0.96
C LEU A 299 5.73 -14.20 1.46
N VAL A 300 5.73 -14.51 2.75
CA VAL A 300 6.84 -15.18 3.44
C VAL A 300 6.40 -16.50 4.02
N ARG A 301 7.10 -17.57 3.60
CA ARG A 301 7.12 -18.87 4.26
C ARG A 301 8.26 -18.84 5.27
N ASP A 302 7.91 -18.89 6.56
CA ASP A 302 8.85 -18.81 7.67
C ASP A 302 10.01 -19.79 7.54
N GLY A 303 11.23 -19.29 7.69
CA GLY A 303 12.47 -20.07 7.58
C GLY A 303 12.84 -20.52 6.15
N ALA A 304 12.01 -20.27 5.14
CA ALA A 304 12.28 -20.66 3.76
C ALA A 304 12.71 -19.50 2.86
N ASN A 305 11.94 -18.40 2.83
CA ASN A 305 12.25 -17.22 2.01
C ASN A 305 12.31 -15.91 2.81
N GLY A 306 12.24 -16.00 4.14
CA GLY A 306 12.28 -14.93 5.11
C GLY A 306 11.93 -15.46 6.49
N LEU A 307 11.75 -14.57 7.48
CA LEU A 307 11.27 -14.93 8.82
C LEU A 307 9.94 -14.23 9.11
N ILE A 308 9.06 -14.96 9.77
CA ILE A 308 7.87 -14.43 10.44
C ILE A 308 8.19 -14.32 11.93
N LEU A 309 8.08 -13.12 12.46
CA LEU A 309 8.47 -12.77 13.83
C LEU A 309 7.21 -12.67 14.70
N PRO A 310 6.88 -13.70 15.51
CA PRO A 310 5.68 -13.71 16.35
C PRO A 310 5.65 -12.52 17.31
N ASP A 311 4.43 -12.10 17.69
CA ASP A 311 4.25 -11.11 18.74
C ASP A 311 4.88 -11.61 20.05
N GLY A 312 5.54 -10.70 20.78
CA GLY A 312 6.27 -11.06 22.01
C GLY A 312 7.67 -11.63 21.78
N GLN A 313 8.10 -11.90 20.56
CA GLN A 313 9.51 -12.22 20.31
C GLN A 313 10.39 -11.00 20.62
N ALA A 314 11.25 -11.16 21.62
CA ALA A 314 12.07 -10.07 22.15
C ALA A 314 13.35 -9.79 21.31
N ALA A 315 13.85 -10.77 20.55
CA ALA A 315 15.11 -10.60 19.84
C ALA A 315 15.19 -11.49 18.59
N LEU A 316 15.89 -11.01 17.56
CA LEU A 316 16.35 -11.86 16.46
C LEU A 316 17.47 -12.77 16.95
N THR A 317 17.52 -14.01 16.49
CA THR A 317 18.60 -14.92 16.81
C THR A 317 19.56 -15.05 15.64
N ALA A 318 20.87 -15.00 15.90
CA ALA A 318 21.90 -15.22 14.89
C ALA A 318 21.69 -16.55 14.16
N ALA A 319 21.37 -17.63 14.89
CA ALA A 319 21.14 -18.95 14.31
C ALA A 319 19.99 -19.01 13.28
N ALA A 320 18.92 -18.21 13.46
CA ALA A 320 17.85 -18.12 12.47
C ALA A 320 18.33 -17.38 11.21
N LEU A 321 19.12 -16.33 11.37
CA LEU A 321 19.68 -15.57 10.26
C LEU A 321 20.76 -16.37 9.51
N ASP A 322 21.63 -17.11 10.23
CA ASP A 322 22.69 -17.94 9.63
C ASP A 322 22.10 -19.02 8.71
N ARG A 323 20.98 -19.65 9.12
CA ARG A 323 20.27 -20.61 8.27
C ARG A 323 19.81 -20.00 6.94
N LEU A 324 19.19 -18.80 6.98
CA LEU A 324 18.79 -18.10 5.75
C LEU A 324 19.99 -17.56 4.96
N ALA A 325 21.07 -17.18 5.66
CA ALA A 325 22.27 -16.66 5.02
C ALA A 325 23.00 -17.73 4.19
N ALA A 326 22.89 -19.02 4.56
CA ALA A 326 23.46 -20.12 3.80
C ALA A 326 22.88 -20.21 2.37
N ASP A 327 21.58 -19.91 2.21
CA ASP A 327 20.87 -19.97 0.94
C ASP A 327 20.49 -18.58 0.40
N ALA A 328 21.12 -17.53 0.90
CA ALA A 328 20.72 -16.14 0.65
C ALA A 328 20.56 -15.77 -0.84
N ALA A 329 21.45 -16.28 -1.70
CA ALA A 329 21.39 -16.00 -3.14
C ALA A 329 20.16 -16.66 -3.80
N SER A 330 19.86 -17.90 -3.45
CA SER A 330 18.68 -18.63 -3.93
C SER A 330 17.40 -17.99 -3.43
N ILE A 331 17.34 -17.63 -2.14
CA ILE A 331 16.19 -16.92 -1.54
C ILE A 331 15.95 -15.58 -2.25
N ALA A 332 17.01 -14.81 -2.45
CA ALA A 332 16.90 -13.51 -3.14
C ALA A 332 16.38 -13.66 -4.58
N ALA A 333 16.86 -14.66 -5.31
CA ALA A 333 16.41 -14.94 -6.68
C ALA A 333 14.93 -15.36 -6.70
N ALA A 334 14.52 -16.29 -5.83
CA ALA A 334 13.13 -16.76 -5.75
C ALA A 334 12.15 -15.65 -5.33
N ASN A 335 12.53 -14.83 -4.35
CA ASN A 335 11.73 -13.67 -3.93
C ASN A 335 11.55 -12.66 -5.06
N ARG A 336 12.62 -12.37 -5.78
CA ARG A 336 12.60 -11.46 -6.92
C ARG A 336 11.75 -12.00 -8.07
N GLU A 337 11.86 -13.29 -8.39
CA GLU A 337 11.05 -13.96 -9.42
C GLU A 337 9.56 -13.89 -9.04
N TRP A 338 9.24 -14.20 -7.79
CA TRP A 338 7.87 -14.10 -7.30
C TRP A 338 7.28 -12.70 -7.46
N VAL A 339 8.04 -11.65 -7.11
CA VAL A 339 7.60 -10.25 -7.29
C VAL A 339 7.40 -9.93 -8.77
N GLY A 340 8.29 -10.39 -9.65
CA GLY A 340 8.18 -10.21 -11.10
C GLY A 340 6.94 -10.84 -11.70
N ALA A 341 6.59 -12.04 -11.20
CA ALA A 341 5.43 -12.79 -11.69
C ALA A 341 4.09 -12.27 -11.13
N ASN A 342 4.07 -11.75 -9.87
CA ASN A 342 2.83 -11.51 -9.14
C ASN A 342 2.58 -10.06 -8.72
N ALA A 343 3.60 -9.21 -8.72
CA ALA A 343 3.52 -7.89 -8.09
C ALA A 343 4.02 -6.75 -8.99
N LEU A 344 3.92 -6.89 -10.31
CA LEU A 344 4.07 -5.76 -11.23
C LEU A 344 2.72 -5.08 -11.42
N PHE A 345 2.68 -3.78 -11.14
CA PHE A 345 1.42 -3.04 -11.07
C PHE A 345 0.74 -2.85 -12.43
N GLY A 346 1.52 -2.66 -13.50
CA GLY A 346 0.99 -2.50 -14.86
C GLY A 346 0.06 -3.64 -15.29
N PRO A 347 0.50 -4.91 -15.28
CA PRO A 347 -0.35 -6.07 -15.57
C PRO A 347 -1.59 -6.20 -14.67
N CYS A 348 -1.47 -5.83 -13.39
CA CYS A 348 -2.60 -5.84 -12.47
C CYS A 348 -3.67 -4.81 -12.86
N VAL A 349 -3.25 -3.62 -13.28
CA VAL A 349 -4.17 -2.58 -13.78
C VAL A 349 -4.77 -2.96 -15.14
N ASP A 350 -4.04 -3.65 -16.01
CA ASP A 350 -4.59 -4.20 -17.26
C ASP A 350 -5.75 -5.17 -16.96
N ALA A 351 -5.55 -6.08 -16.03
CA ALA A 351 -6.59 -7.02 -15.58
C ALA A 351 -7.79 -6.30 -14.94
N PHE A 352 -7.52 -5.25 -14.12
CA PHE A 352 -8.56 -4.41 -13.52
C PHE A 352 -9.41 -3.72 -14.59
N VAL A 353 -8.80 -3.04 -15.55
CA VAL A 353 -9.51 -2.34 -16.63
C VAL A 353 -10.30 -3.34 -17.49
N ALA A 354 -9.71 -4.49 -17.82
CA ALA A 354 -10.42 -5.56 -18.53
C ALA A 354 -11.67 -6.06 -17.75
N ARG A 355 -11.59 -6.11 -16.40
CA ARG A 355 -12.74 -6.47 -15.56
C ARG A 355 -13.82 -5.40 -15.58
N LEU A 356 -13.45 -4.11 -15.52
CA LEU A 356 -14.42 -3.00 -15.66
C LEU A 356 -15.18 -3.09 -16.99
N HIS A 357 -14.47 -3.36 -18.09
CA HIS A 357 -15.11 -3.55 -19.41
C HIS A 357 -16.12 -4.70 -19.42
N ARG A 358 -15.74 -5.87 -18.85
CA ARG A 358 -16.66 -7.03 -18.79
C ARG A 358 -17.93 -6.72 -18.00
N ILE A 359 -17.81 -6.09 -16.83
CA ILE A 359 -18.98 -5.70 -16.01
C ILE A 359 -19.84 -4.68 -16.77
N THR A 360 -19.22 -3.74 -17.49
CA THR A 360 -19.96 -2.75 -18.29
C THR A 360 -20.74 -3.40 -19.43
N SER A 361 -20.16 -4.36 -20.11
CA SER A 361 -20.79 -5.05 -21.25
C SER A 361 -21.90 -6.02 -20.81
N SER A 362 -21.75 -6.71 -19.68
CA SER A 362 -22.74 -7.66 -19.16
C SER A 362 -24.03 -7.00 -18.63
N SER A 363 -24.02 -5.67 -18.45
CA SER A 363 -25.17 -4.90 -17.93
C SER A 363 -25.87 -4.05 -19.01
N LYS A 364 -25.54 -4.25 -20.29
CA LYS A 364 -26.36 -3.71 -21.38
C LYS A 364 -27.50 -4.71 -21.62
N PRO A 365 -28.77 -4.26 -21.63
CA PRO A 365 -29.94 -5.11 -21.89
C PRO A 365 -29.87 -5.77 -23.25
#